data_dc2512c536616a0ef21326e91aebcef6
#
_entry.id   dc2512c536616a0ef21326e91aebcef6
#
_cell.length_a   1.000
_cell.length_b   1.000
_cell.length_c   1.000
_cell.angle_alpha   90.00
_cell.angle_beta   90.00
_cell.angle_gamma   90.00
#
_symmetry.space_group_name_H-M   'P 1'
#
loop_
_entity.id
_entity.type
_entity.pdbx_description
1 polymer ?
#
loop_
_entity_poly.entity_id
_entity_poly.type
_entity_poly.pdbx_seq_one_letter_code
_entity_poly.pdbx_strand_id
1 'polypeptide(L)'
;QYNARSLNEHLNSSKWWDFGRKQGGLYVFTPTITDDNGYWYRGTADAIYQNLDFLKRCHEPYVIITSGDAVYKMDYNKVLEYHIAKKADITVVCKELGPNEDASRFGTIKMNDSMRIEEFEEKPMVAQSQIVSTGIYVIRRRQLIDLIEHCAEDDRHDFVTDILIRY
;
A
#
# COMPACT_ATOMS: atom_id res chain seq x y z
N GLN A 1 -9.35 10.78 -5.25
CA GLN A 1 -10.65 11.40 -4.98
C GLN A 1 -10.67 12.93 -5.15
N TYR A 2 -9.56 13.65 -4.96
CA TYR A 2 -9.55 15.13 -5.00
C TYR A 2 -9.57 15.71 -6.41
N ASN A 3 -8.85 15.19 -7.37
CA ASN A 3 -8.81 15.65 -8.76
C ASN A 3 -8.95 14.48 -9.74
N ALA A 4 -9.99 13.67 -9.51
CA ALA A 4 -10.20 12.41 -10.19
C ALA A 4 -10.32 12.53 -11.70
N ARG A 5 -10.83 13.65 -12.23
CA ARG A 5 -11.07 13.81 -13.66
C ARG A 5 -9.78 13.75 -14.47
N SER A 6 -8.77 14.54 -14.13
CA SER A 6 -7.49 14.58 -14.84
C SER A 6 -6.77 13.23 -14.79
N LEU A 7 -6.78 12.57 -13.61
CA LEU A 7 -6.21 11.25 -13.44
C LEU A 7 -6.95 10.19 -14.26
N ASN A 8 -8.28 10.21 -14.25
CA ASN A 8 -9.09 9.26 -15.03
C ASN A 8 -8.89 9.47 -16.55
N GLU A 9 -8.82 10.71 -17.01
CA GLU A 9 -8.52 11.01 -18.42
C GLU A 9 -7.13 10.45 -18.81
N HIS A 10 -6.13 10.57 -17.95
CA HIS A 10 -4.80 10.01 -18.16
C HIS A 10 -4.81 8.48 -18.19
N LEU A 11 -5.53 7.85 -17.27
CA LEU A 11 -5.59 6.40 -17.13
C LEU A 11 -6.50 5.73 -18.19
N ASN A 12 -7.47 6.42 -18.75
CA ASN A 12 -8.39 5.89 -19.76
C ASN A 12 -7.72 5.55 -21.09
N SER A 13 -6.49 5.97 -21.32
CA SER A 13 -5.73 5.60 -22.51
C SER A 13 -5.14 4.19 -22.37
N SER A 14 -5.96 3.16 -22.58
CA SER A 14 -5.54 1.75 -22.50
C SER A 14 -4.34 1.41 -23.41
N LYS A 15 -4.15 2.19 -24.46
CA LYS A 15 -3.06 2.01 -25.45
C LYS A 15 -1.66 2.21 -24.83
N TRP A 16 -1.53 3.08 -23.86
CA TRP A 16 -0.24 3.39 -23.23
C TRP A 16 0.17 2.41 -22.14
N TRP A 17 -0.81 1.70 -21.56
CA TRP A 17 -0.62 0.87 -20.37
C TRP A 17 -0.73 -0.63 -20.64
N ASP A 18 -0.96 -1.04 -21.88
CA ASP A 18 -1.17 -2.45 -22.28
C ASP A 18 -2.25 -3.19 -21.47
N PHE A 19 -3.29 -2.46 -21.04
CA PHE A 19 -4.40 -3.02 -20.25
C PHE A 19 -5.51 -3.68 -21.09
N GLY A 20 -5.34 -3.78 -22.40
CA GLY A 20 -6.32 -4.36 -23.31
C GLY A 20 -6.35 -5.90 -23.36
N ARG A 21 -5.75 -6.59 -22.39
CA ARG A 21 -5.69 -8.04 -22.33
C ARG A 21 -7.00 -8.65 -21.80
N LYS A 22 -7.29 -9.90 -22.19
CA LYS A 22 -8.48 -10.64 -21.74
C LYS A 22 -8.46 -10.96 -20.24
N GLN A 23 -7.29 -10.98 -19.61
CA GLN A 23 -7.12 -11.22 -18.19
C GLN A 23 -6.28 -10.10 -17.60
N GLY A 24 -6.65 -9.63 -16.39
CA GLY A 24 -6.09 -8.44 -15.77
C GLY A 24 -6.79 -7.17 -16.25
N GLY A 25 -6.10 -6.04 -16.19
CA GLY A 25 -6.61 -4.74 -16.59
C GLY A 25 -6.42 -3.69 -15.51
N LEU A 26 -6.83 -2.46 -15.82
CA LEU A 26 -6.87 -1.35 -14.86
C LEU A 26 -8.31 -1.16 -14.38
N TYR A 27 -8.48 -1.16 -13.07
CA TYR A 27 -9.75 -0.84 -12.41
C TYR A 27 -9.57 0.43 -11.59
N VAL A 28 -10.38 1.43 -11.84
CA VAL A 28 -10.38 2.69 -11.09
C VAL A 28 -11.59 2.68 -10.16
N PHE A 29 -11.31 2.64 -8.85
CA PHE A 29 -12.34 2.66 -7.83
C PHE A 29 -12.48 4.08 -7.27
N THR A 30 -13.69 4.59 -7.32
CA THR A 30 -14.06 5.87 -6.72
C THR A 30 -14.90 5.61 -5.47
N PRO A 31 -14.89 6.52 -4.48
CA PRO A 31 -15.77 6.39 -3.33
C PRO A 31 -17.23 6.26 -3.78
N THR A 32 -17.95 5.34 -3.15
CA THR A 32 -19.38 5.12 -3.40
C THR A 32 -20.16 5.58 -2.18
N ILE A 33 -21.24 6.31 -2.39
CA ILE A 33 -22.17 6.69 -1.32
C ILE A 33 -22.92 5.45 -0.89
N THR A 34 -22.85 5.12 0.40
CA THR A 34 -23.66 4.11 1.05
C THR A 34 -24.36 4.74 2.25
N ASP A 35 -25.35 4.06 2.82
CA ASP A 35 -26.07 4.56 4.00
C ASP A 35 -25.13 4.78 5.21
N ASP A 36 -24.03 4.02 5.27
CA ASP A 36 -23.04 4.10 6.35
C ASP A 36 -21.85 5.02 6.03
N ASN A 37 -21.68 5.46 4.79
CA ASN A 37 -20.50 6.21 4.36
C ASN A 37 -20.86 7.41 3.48
N GLY A 38 -20.65 8.59 4.04
CA GLY A 38 -21.20 9.81 3.52
C GLY A 38 -20.64 10.35 2.21
N TYR A 39 -19.40 10.14 1.74
CA TYR A 39 -18.92 10.72 0.45
C TYR A 39 -17.45 10.39 0.08
N TRP A 40 -16.57 10.05 1.04
CA TRP A 40 -15.14 9.97 0.79
C TRP A 40 -14.54 8.75 1.49
N TYR A 41 -13.43 8.22 0.97
CA TYR A 41 -12.61 7.30 1.73
C TYR A 41 -12.05 8.01 2.97
N ARG A 42 -12.25 7.44 4.13
CA ARG A 42 -11.78 7.98 5.42
C ARG A 42 -10.28 7.82 5.63
N GLY A 43 -9.66 6.89 4.88
CA GLY A 43 -8.24 6.62 4.91
C GLY A 43 -7.84 5.57 3.87
N THR A 44 -6.57 5.20 3.89
CA THR A 44 -5.99 4.27 2.91
C THR A 44 -6.48 2.84 3.10
N ALA A 45 -6.69 2.39 4.35
CA ALA A 45 -7.30 1.09 4.64
C ALA A 45 -8.79 1.07 4.29
N ASP A 46 -9.52 2.15 4.54
CA ASP A 46 -10.93 2.27 4.18
C ASP A 46 -11.14 2.22 2.66
N ALA A 47 -10.22 2.80 1.89
CA ALA A 47 -10.27 2.70 0.43
C ALA A 47 -10.15 1.24 -0.06
N ILE A 48 -9.35 0.42 0.61
CA ILE A 48 -9.25 -1.01 0.30
C ILE A 48 -10.53 -1.73 0.77
N TYR A 49 -11.02 -1.41 1.97
CA TYR A 49 -12.20 -2.02 2.56
C TYR A 49 -13.44 -1.86 1.70
N GLN A 50 -13.73 -0.64 1.24
CA GLN A 50 -14.88 -0.36 0.37
C GLN A 50 -14.83 -1.10 -0.98
N ASN A 51 -13.65 -1.56 -1.39
CA ASN A 51 -13.43 -2.31 -2.63
C ASN A 51 -13.02 -3.78 -2.38
N LEU A 52 -13.23 -4.29 -1.17
CA LEU A 52 -12.75 -5.59 -0.73
C LEU A 52 -13.33 -6.76 -1.55
N ASP A 53 -14.55 -6.62 -2.03
CA ASP A 53 -15.20 -7.61 -2.89
C ASP A 53 -14.44 -7.87 -4.19
N PHE A 54 -13.73 -6.88 -4.70
CA PHE A 54 -12.84 -7.06 -5.84
C PHE A 54 -11.68 -7.99 -5.47
N LEU A 55 -11.01 -7.75 -4.35
CA LEU A 55 -9.92 -8.59 -3.86
C LEU A 55 -10.39 -10.01 -3.52
N LYS A 56 -11.59 -10.16 -2.97
CA LYS A 56 -12.18 -11.48 -2.67
C LYS A 56 -12.42 -12.32 -3.93
N ARG A 57 -12.73 -11.70 -5.05
CA ARG A 57 -12.93 -12.38 -6.35
C ARG A 57 -11.64 -12.68 -7.10
N CYS A 58 -10.52 -12.04 -6.74
CA CYS A 58 -9.22 -12.31 -7.34
C CYS A 58 -8.69 -13.71 -6.93
N HIS A 59 -7.84 -14.28 -7.78
CA HIS A 59 -7.23 -15.59 -7.54
C HIS A 59 -5.74 -15.51 -7.23
N GLU A 60 -5.12 -14.37 -7.50
CA GLU A 60 -3.70 -14.13 -7.25
C GLU A 60 -3.41 -14.22 -5.76
N PRO A 61 -2.35 -14.97 -5.35
CA PRO A 61 -2.06 -15.22 -3.94
C PRO A 61 -1.47 -14.02 -3.21
N TYR A 62 -0.87 -13.07 -3.93
CA TYR A 62 -0.20 -11.90 -3.38
C TYR A 62 -0.76 -10.60 -3.93
N VAL A 63 -0.68 -9.56 -3.13
CA VAL A 63 -1.02 -8.18 -3.49
C VAL A 63 0.21 -7.31 -3.29
N ILE A 64 0.47 -6.43 -4.25
CA ILE A 64 1.44 -5.35 -4.11
C ILE A 64 0.65 -4.06 -3.96
N ILE A 65 0.86 -3.37 -2.85
CA ILE A 65 0.29 -2.05 -2.59
C ILE A 65 1.36 -1.02 -2.89
N THR A 66 1.02 0.01 -3.65
CA THR A 66 1.94 1.10 -3.96
C THR A 66 1.28 2.44 -3.69
N SER A 67 2.05 3.39 -3.14
CA SER A 67 1.62 4.78 -3.08
C SER A 67 1.55 5.39 -4.49
N GLY A 68 0.58 6.25 -4.72
CA GLY A 68 0.37 6.91 -6.02
C GLY A 68 1.10 8.24 -6.19
N ASP A 69 1.80 8.71 -5.16
CA ASP A 69 2.49 10.01 -5.13
C ASP A 69 4.00 9.92 -5.35
N ALA A 70 4.52 8.73 -5.62
CA ALA A 70 5.93 8.51 -5.84
C ALA A 70 6.20 7.78 -7.16
N VAL A 71 7.30 8.13 -7.82
CA VAL A 71 7.74 7.52 -9.08
C VAL A 71 8.96 6.65 -8.83
N TYR A 72 8.84 5.37 -9.14
CA TYR A 72 9.92 4.39 -8.99
C TYR A 72 10.19 3.65 -10.29
N LYS A 73 11.46 3.33 -10.52
CA LYS A 73 11.87 2.35 -11.52
C LYS A 73 12.33 1.09 -10.79
N MET A 74 11.46 0.10 -10.70
CA MET A 74 11.68 -1.11 -9.91
C MET A 74 11.14 -2.35 -10.63
N ASP A 75 11.82 -3.47 -10.42
CA ASP A 75 11.31 -4.80 -10.79
C ASP A 75 10.54 -5.41 -9.62
N TYR A 76 9.23 -5.32 -9.67
CA TYR A 76 8.34 -5.84 -8.62
C TYR A 76 8.42 -7.36 -8.46
N ASN A 77 8.82 -8.12 -9.50
CA ASN A 77 9.01 -9.55 -9.39
C ASN A 77 10.11 -9.90 -8.38
N LYS A 78 11.19 -9.14 -8.36
CA LYS A 78 12.27 -9.33 -7.37
C LYS A 78 11.80 -9.10 -5.93
N VAL A 79 10.92 -8.13 -5.73
CA VAL A 79 10.33 -7.86 -4.40
C VAL A 79 9.44 -9.03 -3.98
N LEU A 80 8.63 -9.55 -4.90
CA LEU A 80 7.79 -10.71 -4.66
C LEU A 80 8.61 -11.98 -4.38
N GLU A 81 9.65 -12.24 -5.17
CA GLU A 81 10.58 -13.36 -4.94
C GLU A 81 11.23 -13.29 -3.56
N TYR A 82 11.67 -12.10 -3.15
CA TYR A 82 12.22 -11.84 -1.82
C TYR A 82 11.20 -12.14 -0.72
N HIS A 83 9.98 -11.63 -0.87
CA HIS A 83 8.88 -11.87 0.06
C HIS A 83 8.62 -13.37 0.26
N ILE A 84 8.55 -14.13 -0.83
CA ILE A 84 8.33 -15.56 -0.80
C ILE A 84 9.51 -16.29 -0.14
N ALA A 85 10.75 -15.94 -0.53
CA ALA A 85 11.97 -16.57 0.01
C ALA A 85 12.12 -16.35 1.53
N LYS A 86 11.78 -15.14 2.00
CA LYS A 86 11.81 -14.79 3.43
C LYS A 86 10.61 -15.34 4.20
N LYS A 87 9.59 -15.87 3.53
CA LYS A 87 8.31 -16.29 4.12
C LYS A 87 7.72 -15.19 5.00
N ALA A 88 7.89 -13.94 4.57
CA ALA A 88 7.44 -12.79 5.32
C ALA A 88 5.90 -12.70 5.32
N ASP A 89 5.33 -12.13 6.36
CA ASP A 89 3.92 -11.79 6.42
C ASP A 89 3.65 -10.52 5.61
N ILE A 90 4.44 -9.48 5.86
CA ILE A 90 4.45 -8.24 5.09
C ILE A 90 5.89 -7.91 4.72
N THR A 91 6.13 -7.52 3.46
CA THR A 91 7.41 -6.97 3.02
C THR A 91 7.24 -5.49 2.71
N VAL A 92 8.09 -4.66 3.28
CA VAL A 92 8.13 -3.22 3.06
C VAL A 92 9.36 -2.89 2.21
N VAL A 93 9.17 -2.17 1.13
CA VAL A 93 10.29 -1.66 0.35
C VAL A 93 10.80 -0.38 0.98
N CYS A 94 12.08 -0.37 1.33
CA CYS A 94 12.74 0.72 2.02
C CYS A 94 13.79 1.38 1.16
N LYS A 95 14.11 2.64 1.48
CA LYS A 95 15.25 3.38 0.95
C LYS A 95 16.05 3.95 2.10
N GLU A 96 17.36 3.86 2.04
CA GLU A 96 18.24 4.62 2.90
C GLU A 96 18.44 6.01 2.30
N LEU A 97 18.14 7.03 3.07
CA LEU A 97 18.32 8.44 2.71
C LEU A 97 19.74 8.89 3.02
N GLY A 98 20.20 9.90 2.30
CA GLY A 98 21.46 10.54 2.59
C GLY A 98 21.45 11.31 3.92
N PRO A 99 22.61 11.60 4.50
CA PRO A 99 22.72 12.22 5.83
C PRO A 99 22.13 13.64 5.93
N ASN A 100 21.90 14.29 4.78
CA ASN A 100 21.32 15.63 4.70
C ASN A 100 19.85 15.64 4.25
N GLU A 101 19.25 14.47 4.06
CA GLU A 101 17.84 14.33 3.68
C GLU A 101 16.98 14.20 4.95
N ASP A 102 15.84 14.87 4.95
CA ASP A 102 14.92 14.86 6.07
C ASP A 102 14.04 13.61 6.06
N ALA A 103 14.37 12.64 6.89
CA ALA A 103 13.63 11.39 7.03
C ALA A 103 12.30 11.56 7.80
N SER A 104 12.11 12.65 8.56
CA SER A 104 10.89 12.87 9.36
C SER A 104 9.61 12.99 8.53
N ARG A 105 9.74 13.22 7.23
CA ARG A 105 8.61 13.31 6.29
C ARG A 105 8.04 11.96 5.87
N PHE A 106 8.69 10.87 6.25
CA PHE A 106 8.38 9.51 5.83
C PHE A 106 8.14 8.61 7.05
N GLY A 107 7.61 7.43 6.80
CA GLY A 107 7.66 6.35 7.78
C GLY A 107 9.09 5.85 7.95
N THR A 108 9.67 6.01 9.13
CA THR A 108 11.03 5.58 9.43
C THR A 108 11.05 4.17 9.98
N ILE A 109 12.11 3.42 9.66
CA ILE A 109 12.21 2.00 9.95
C ILE A 109 13.53 1.70 10.61
N LYS A 110 13.50 0.91 11.70
CA LYS A 110 14.66 0.19 12.22
C LYS A 110 14.51 -1.29 11.91
N MET A 111 15.59 -1.90 11.48
CA MET A 111 15.63 -3.33 11.17
C MET A 111 16.92 -3.95 11.73
N ASN A 112 16.85 -5.24 12.02
CA ASN A 112 18.01 -6.03 12.42
C ASN A 112 18.83 -6.52 11.22
N ASP A 113 19.95 -7.21 11.49
CA ASP A 113 20.87 -7.74 10.46
C ASP A 113 20.22 -8.75 9.51
N SER A 114 19.11 -9.37 9.89
CA SER A 114 18.32 -10.26 9.01
C SER A 114 17.29 -9.52 8.16
N MET A 115 17.28 -8.19 8.23
CA MET A 115 16.33 -7.28 7.58
C MET A 115 14.88 -7.43 8.07
N ARG A 116 14.69 -7.88 9.31
CA ARG A 116 13.38 -7.86 9.95
C ARG A 116 13.17 -6.51 10.61
N ILE A 117 12.00 -5.93 10.35
CA ILE A 117 11.58 -4.66 10.96
C ILE A 117 11.35 -4.89 12.45
N GLU A 118 11.95 -4.04 13.28
CA GLU A 118 11.80 -4.03 14.73
C GLU A 118 11.01 -2.82 15.20
N GLU A 119 11.16 -1.69 14.51
CA GLU A 119 10.40 -0.48 14.80
C GLU A 119 9.98 0.18 13.48
N PHE A 120 8.75 0.66 13.46
CA PHE A 120 8.20 1.48 12.38
C PHE A 120 7.51 2.70 13.00
N GLU A 121 7.93 3.89 12.62
CA GLU A 121 7.39 5.16 13.08
C GLU A 121 6.90 6.00 11.90
N GLU A 122 5.61 6.33 11.87
CA GLU A 122 5.05 7.15 10.79
C GLU A 122 5.32 8.64 11.08
N LYS A 123 6.09 9.27 10.20
CA LYS A 123 6.41 10.71 10.23
C LYS A 123 6.79 11.23 11.62
N PRO A 124 7.84 10.70 12.24
CA PRO A 124 8.23 11.10 13.58
C PRO A 124 8.68 12.57 13.62
N MET A 125 8.47 13.24 14.73
CA MET A 125 8.96 14.63 14.89
C MET A 125 10.49 14.72 14.78
N VAL A 126 11.19 13.67 15.22
CA VAL A 126 12.65 13.52 15.10
C VAL A 126 12.93 12.11 14.61
N ALA A 127 13.41 11.99 13.38
CA ALA A 127 13.75 10.69 12.80
C ALA A 127 14.99 10.09 13.48
N GLN A 128 14.86 8.87 13.99
CA GLN A 128 15.97 8.12 14.58
C GLN A 128 16.65 7.17 13.58
N SER A 129 16.11 7.05 12.39
CA SER A 129 16.64 6.22 11.31
C SER A 129 16.58 6.98 10.00
N GLN A 130 17.58 6.75 9.13
CA GLN A 130 17.60 7.23 7.75
C GLN A 130 16.98 6.21 6.78
N ILE A 131 16.55 5.06 7.26
CA ILE A 131 15.83 4.07 6.46
C ILE A 131 14.36 4.41 6.48
N VAL A 132 13.79 4.66 5.31
CA VAL A 132 12.41 5.08 5.18
C VAL A 132 11.58 4.12 4.32
N SER A 133 10.30 4.01 4.62
CA SER A 133 9.33 3.32 3.79
C SER A 133 9.11 4.10 2.49
N THR A 134 9.09 3.38 1.38
CA THR A 134 8.76 3.95 0.07
C THR A 134 7.27 3.90 -0.25
N GLY A 135 6.44 3.44 0.67
CA GLY A 135 5.02 3.24 0.42
C GLY A 135 4.71 2.06 -0.51
N ILE A 136 5.62 1.09 -0.59
CA ILE A 136 5.45 -0.13 -1.39
C ILE A 136 5.49 -1.33 -0.45
N TYR A 137 4.42 -2.16 -0.51
CA TYR A 137 4.22 -3.29 0.37
C TYR A 137 3.83 -4.54 -0.41
N VAL A 138 4.32 -5.70 0.00
CA VAL A 138 3.88 -7.01 -0.51
C VAL A 138 3.27 -7.79 0.64
N ILE A 139 2.08 -8.34 0.41
CA ILE A 139 1.32 -9.10 1.40
C ILE A 139 0.54 -10.22 0.73
N ARG A 140 0.27 -11.31 1.44
CA ARG A 140 -0.64 -12.35 0.95
C ARG A 140 -2.07 -11.80 0.87
N ARG A 141 -2.76 -12.05 -0.24
CA ARG A 141 -4.12 -11.53 -0.46
C ARG A 141 -5.09 -11.88 0.67
N ARG A 142 -5.10 -13.14 1.14
CA ARG A 142 -5.98 -13.55 2.24
C ARG A 142 -5.69 -12.79 3.52
N GLN A 143 -4.42 -12.68 3.88
CA GLN A 143 -3.99 -11.93 5.06
C GLN A 143 -4.36 -10.45 4.98
N LEU A 144 -4.20 -9.84 3.80
CA LEU A 144 -4.65 -8.46 3.59
C LEU A 144 -6.16 -8.32 3.84
N ILE A 145 -6.97 -9.25 3.31
CA ILE A 145 -8.42 -9.24 3.50
C ILE A 145 -8.74 -9.30 4.99
N ASP A 146 -8.17 -10.25 5.71
CA ASP A 146 -8.41 -10.45 7.15
C ASP A 146 -8.02 -9.19 7.96
N LEU A 147 -6.85 -8.60 7.67
CA LEU A 147 -6.39 -7.38 8.34
C LEU A 147 -7.29 -6.17 8.07
N ILE A 148 -7.73 -6.00 6.83
CA ILE A 148 -8.63 -4.90 6.45
C ILE A 148 -10.01 -5.05 7.09
N GLU A 149 -10.56 -6.25 7.16
CA GLU A 149 -11.84 -6.51 7.84
C GLU A 149 -11.76 -6.19 9.34
N HIS A 150 -10.72 -6.67 10.04
CA HIS A 150 -10.51 -6.34 11.45
C HIS A 150 -10.28 -4.83 11.69
N CYS A 151 -9.55 -4.18 10.78
CA CYS A 151 -9.32 -2.74 10.85
C CYS A 151 -10.65 -1.96 10.77
N ALA A 152 -11.55 -2.39 9.89
CA ALA A 152 -12.86 -1.77 9.72
C ALA A 152 -13.80 -2.03 10.91
N GLU A 153 -13.78 -3.25 11.51
CA GLU A 153 -14.54 -3.58 12.71
C GLU A 153 -14.17 -2.70 13.91
N ASP A 154 -12.89 -2.30 13.99
CA ASP A 154 -12.36 -1.42 15.03
C ASP A 154 -12.52 0.09 14.71
N ASP A 155 -13.23 0.45 13.65
CA ASP A 155 -13.40 1.82 13.13
C ASP A 155 -12.06 2.52 12.84
N ARG A 156 -11.09 1.77 12.31
CA ARG A 156 -9.76 2.25 11.91
C ARG A 156 -9.67 2.33 10.38
N HIS A 157 -8.90 3.27 9.87
CA HIS A 157 -9.01 3.63 8.46
C HIS A 157 -7.67 3.81 7.73
N ASP A 158 -6.56 3.91 8.43
CA ASP A 158 -5.24 4.12 7.85
C ASP A 158 -4.45 2.80 7.75
N PHE A 159 -3.86 2.55 6.58
CA PHE A 159 -3.13 1.31 6.33
C PHE A 159 -1.79 1.25 7.09
N VAL A 160 -1.10 2.37 7.23
CA VAL A 160 0.20 2.41 7.88
C VAL A 160 0.04 2.38 9.40
N THR A 161 -0.69 3.34 9.94
CA THR A 161 -0.82 3.49 11.40
C THR A 161 -1.66 2.41 12.06
N ASP A 162 -2.68 1.91 11.36
CA ASP A 162 -3.66 1.00 11.93
C ASP A 162 -3.42 -0.46 11.59
N ILE A 163 -2.64 -0.74 10.54
CA ILE A 163 -2.27 -2.10 10.16
C ILE A 163 -0.76 -2.33 10.35
N LEU A 164 0.10 -1.63 9.59
CA LEU A 164 1.53 -1.97 9.58
C LEU A 164 2.22 -1.78 10.94
N ILE A 165 1.91 -0.70 11.67
CA ILE A 165 2.54 -0.39 12.96
C ILE A 165 2.01 -1.29 14.07
N ARG A 166 0.79 -1.79 13.93
CA ARG A 166 0.13 -2.61 14.98
C ARG A 166 0.34 -4.12 14.79
N TYR A 167 0.70 -4.54 13.59
CA TYR A 167 0.94 -5.94 13.25
C TYR A 167 2.31 -6.42 13.70
#